data_4cdd14e8415880c44b46319d70ffc4e2
#
_entry.id   4cdd14e8415880c44b46319d70ffc4e2
#
_cell.length_a   1.000
_cell.length_b   1.000
_cell.length_c   1.000
_cell.angle_alpha   90.00
_cell.angle_beta   90.00
_cell.angle_gamma   90.00
#
_symmetry.space_group_name_H-M   'P 1'
#
loop_
_entity.id
_entity.type
_entity.pdbx_description
1 polymer ?
#
loop_
_entity_poly.entity_id
_entity_poly.type
_entity_poly.pdbx_seq_one_letter_code
_entity_poly.pdbx_strand_id
1 'polypeptide(L)'
;MIERADRSGFWQSVTGSLDAPNEDLALAAAREVFEETGIAVDQLPPGAFRNLHHHIEYEIYPEWRFRYAPGITKNIEHWFALEVPDDTSVRLAPREHVAYEWLPFEAAAKKCFSRSNGEAILKLFSAQ
;
A
#
# COMPACT_ATOMS: atom_id res chain seq x y z
N MET A 1 8.50 2.83 1.58
CA MET A 1 7.84 3.68 0.56
C MET A 1 8.37 3.32 -0.82
N ILE A 2 7.48 3.31 -1.80
CA ILE A 2 7.82 3.03 -3.20
C ILE A 2 7.34 4.18 -4.08
N GLU A 3 8.11 4.46 -5.14
CA GLU A 3 7.82 5.56 -6.07
C GLU A 3 7.23 5.01 -7.36
N ARG A 4 6.10 5.59 -7.81
CA ARG A 4 5.41 5.15 -9.03
C ARG A 4 6.24 5.47 -10.28
N ALA A 5 6.25 4.52 -11.21
CA ALA A 5 6.94 4.69 -12.49
C ALA A 5 6.24 5.70 -13.41
N ASP A 6 4.91 5.82 -13.28
CA ASP A 6 4.11 6.70 -14.13
C ASP A 6 4.02 8.15 -13.63
N ARG A 7 4.57 8.43 -12.45
CA ARG A 7 4.53 9.77 -11.86
C ARG A 7 5.70 9.99 -10.91
N SER A 8 6.71 10.70 -11.38
CA SER A 8 7.89 11.04 -10.58
C SER A 8 7.50 11.82 -9.32
N GLY A 9 8.09 11.45 -8.18
CA GLY A 9 7.80 12.07 -6.90
C GLY A 9 6.54 11.56 -6.22
N PHE A 10 5.81 10.64 -6.84
CA PHE A 10 4.63 10.04 -6.23
C PHE A 10 5.06 8.82 -5.40
N TRP A 11 5.25 9.04 -4.11
CA TRP A 11 5.62 8.00 -3.14
C TRP A 11 4.40 7.51 -2.38
N GLN A 12 4.34 6.20 -2.15
CA GLN A 12 3.19 5.55 -1.51
C GLN A 12 3.60 4.26 -0.80
N SER A 13 2.73 3.78 0.09
CA SER A 13 2.80 2.40 0.57
C SER A 13 2.42 1.45 -0.57
N VAL A 14 2.70 0.15 -0.40
CA VAL A 14 2.18 -0.85 -1.35
C VAL A 14 0.67 -0.71 -1.40
N THR A 15 0.11 -0.66 -2.59
CA THR A 15 -1.32 -0.48 -2.80
C THR A 15 -1.78 -1.27 -4.01
N GLY A 16 -3.03 -1.68 -4.01
CA GLY A 16 -3.62 -2.41 -5.11
C GLY A 16 -5.12 -2.54 -4.97
N SER A 17 -5.72 -3.27 -5.89
CA SER A 17 -7.17 -3.47 -5.97
C SER A 17 -7.51 -4.95 -5.92
N LEU A 18 -8.75 -5.27 -5.58
CA LEU A 18 -9.25 -6.63 -5.66
C LEU A 18 -9.29 -7.06 -7.14
N ASP A 19 -8.91 -8.32 -7.40
CA ASP A 19 -9.05 -8.91 -8.75
C ASP A 19 -10.50 -9.25 -9.07
N ALA A 20 -11.30 -9.50 -8.01
CA ALA A 20 -12.73 -9.79 -8.13
C ALA A 20 -13.44 -9.20 -6.92
N PRO A 21 -14.74 -8.83 -7.04
CA PRO A 21 -15.48 -8.20 -5.94
C PRO A 21 -15.55 -9.02 -4.65
N ASN A 22 -15.43 -10.33 -4.75
CA ASN A 22 -15.49 -11.25 -3.60
C ASN A 22 -14.13 -11.76 -3.15
N GLU A 23 -13.04 -11.21 -3.64
CA GLU A 23 -11.71 -11.58 -3.18
C GLU A 23 -11.52 -11.19 -1.72
N ASP A 24 -10.91 -12.07 -0.91
CA ASP A 24 -10.57 -11.77 0.47
C ASP A 24 -9.56 -10.62 0.53
N LEU A 25 -9.81 -9.61 1.36
CA LEU A 25 -8.97 -8.42 1.47
C LEU A 25 -7.55 -8.75 1.89
N ALA A 26 -7.36 -9.66 2.84
CA ALA A 26 -6.03 -10.05 3.31
C ALA A 26 -5.24 -10.78 2.23
N LEU A 27 -5.90 -11.66 1.47
CA LEU A 27 -5.25 -12.35 0.35
C LEU A 27 -4.87 -11.37 -0.76
N ALA A 28 -5.73 -10.40 -1.06
CA ALA A 28 -5.43 -9.36 -2.04
C ALA A 28 -4.23 -8.52 -1.60
N ALA A 29 -4.18 -8.11 -0.34
CA ALA A 29 -3.06 -7.33 0.19
C ALA A 29 -1.75 -8.12 0.11
N ALA A 30 -1.76 -9.41 0.50
CA ALA A 30 -0.58 -10.26 0.41
C ALA A 30 -0.10 -10.45 -1.03
N ARG A 31 -1.04 -10.60 -1.96
CA ARG A 31 -0.73 -10.71 -3.40
C ARG A 31 -0.05 -9.43 -3.91
N GLU A 32 -0.60 -8.27 -3.58
CA GLU A 32 -0.04 -6.99 -4.02
C GLU A 32 1.36 -6.75 -3.44
N VAL A 33 1.59 -7.11 -2.18
CA VAL A 33 2.91 -7.03 -1.57
C VAL A 33 3.91 -7.87 -2.38
N PHE A 34 3.56 -9.10 -2.71
CA PHE A 34 4.45 -9.96 -3.49
C PHE A 34 4.69 -9.41 -4.90
N GLU A 35 3.65 -8.95 -5.58
CA GLU A 35 3.77 -8.40 -6.93
C GLU A 35 4.66 -7.15 -6.97
N GLU A 36 4.51 -6.27 -5.98
CA GLU A 36 5.19 -4.97 -5.97
C GLU A 36 6.56 -4.99 -5.30
N THR A 37 6.84 -5.93 -4.40
CA THR A 37 8.09 -5.95 -3.61
C THR A 37 8.84 -7.27 -3.64
N GLY A 38 8.23 -8.33 -4.13
CA GLY A 38 8.80 -9.68 -4.10
C GLY A 38 8.77 -10.33 -2.73
N ILE A 39 8.17 -9.72 -1.73
CA ILE A 39 8.09 -10.26 -0.36
C ILE A 39 6.93 -11.25 -0.28
N ALA A 40 7.24 -12.52 0.06
CA ALA A 40 6.25 -13.56 0.25
C ALA A 40 5.75 -13.55 1.70
N VAL A 41 4.52 -13.09 1.90
CA VAL A 41 3.93 -12.95 3.25
C VAL A 41 3.85 -14.29 3.97
N ASP A 42 3.55 -15.38 3.26
CA ASP A 42 3.43 -16.72 3.84
C ASP A 42 4.77 -17.31 4.30
N GLN A 43 5.88 -16.71 3.94
CA GLN A 43 7.22 -17.12 4.39
C GLN A 43 7.64 -16.41 5.68
N LEU A 44 6.84 -15.50 6.18
CA LEU A 44 7.13 -14.74 7.40
C LEU A 44 6.49 -15.39 8.63
N PRO A 45 7.00 -15.08 9.84
CA PRO A 45 6.44 -15.65 11.07
C PRO A 45 4.97 -15.32 11.26
N PRO A 46 4.20 -16.18 11.97
CA PRO A 46 2.83 -15.85 12.35
C PRO A 46 2.76 -14.51 13.09
N GLY A 47 1.76 -13.69 12.75
CA GLY A 47 1.61 -12.36 13.34
C GLY A 47 2.39 -11.25 12.65
N ALA A 48 3.26 -11.57 11.69
CA ALA A 48 3.98 -10.56 10.92
C ALA A 48 3.04 -9.74 10.03
N PHE A 49 1.99 -10.37 9.51
CA PHE A 49 0.99 -9.72 8.67
C PHE A 49 -0.28 -9.49 9.48
N ARG A 50 -0.66 -8.22 9.64
CA ARG A 50 -1.78 -7.82 10.50
C ARG A 50 -2.79 -6.98 9.75
N ASN A 51 -4.07 -7.32 9.90
CA ASN A 51 -5.17 -6.46 9.50
C ASN A 51 -5.31 -5.36 10.58
N LEU A 52 -5.21 -4.10 10.18
CA LEU A 52 -5.31 -2.98 11.13
C LEU A 52 -6.76 -2.65 11.47
N HIS A 53 -7.74 -3.25 10.79
CA HIS A 53 -9.17 -2.96 10.94
C HIS A 53 -9.46 -1.46 10.83
N HIS A 54 -8.71 -0.81 9.93
CA HIS A 54 -8.82 0.61 9.64
C HIS A 54 -9.11 0.77 8.16
N HIS A 55 -10.10 1.59 7.86
CA HIS A 55 -10.43 1.89 6.46
C HIS A 55 -10.75 3.37 6.33
N ILE A 56 -10.53 3.90 5.13
CA ILE A 56 -10.81 5.28 4.77
C ILE A 56 -11.58 5.27 3.45
N GLU A 57 -12.67 6.05 3.39
CA GLU A 57 -13.33 6.34 2.12
C GLU A 57 -12.73 7.63 1.57
N TYR A 58 -12.34 7.63 0.30
CA TYR A 58 -11.77 8.81 -0.34
C TYR A 58 -12.30 8.96 -1.77
N GLU A 59 -12.25 10.20 -2.28
CA GLU A 59 -12.60 10.46 -3.67
C GLU A 59 -11.43 10.07 -4.58
N ILE A 60 -11.77 9.37 -5.66
CA ILE A 60 -10.79 8.97 -6.68
C ILE A 60 -10.36 10.23 -7.43
N TYR A 61 -9.04 10.42 -7.63
CA TYR A 61 -8.54 11.54 -8.42
C TYR A 61 -9.20 11.52 -9.81
N PRO A 62 -9.67 12.68 -10.31
CA PRO A 62 -10.36 12.74 -11.61
C PRO A 62 -9.59 12.08 -12.75
N GLU A 63 -8.25 12.23 -12.78
CA GLU A 63 -7.42 11.66 -13.83
C GLU A 63 -7.38 10.12 -13.81
N TRP A 64 -7.85 9.48 -12.74
CA TRP A 64 -7.87 8.02 -12.62
C TRP A 64 -9.26 7.40 -12.62
N ARG A 65 -10.32 8.21 -12.69
CA ARG A 65 -11.70 7.69 -12.67
C ARG A 65 -12.02 6.78 -13.85
N PHE A 66 -11.29 6.92 -14.95
CA PHE A 66 -11.49 6.06 -16.13
C PHE A 66 -11.21 4.58 -15.83
N ARG A 67 -10.45 4.27 -14.77
CA ARG A 67 -10.13 2.89 -14.35
C ARG A 67 -11.30 2.20 -13.68
N TYR A 68 -12.38 2.91 -13.41
CA TYR A 68 -13.53 2.42 -12.64
C TYR A 68 -14.78 2.47 -13.51
N ALA A 69 -15.84 1.77 -13.07
CA ALA A 69 -17.12 1.81 -13.75
C ALA A 69 -17.68 3.25 -13.80
N PRO A 70 -18.44 3.61 -14.84
CA PRO A 70 -19.04 4.94 -14.91
C PRO A 70 -19.85 5.28 -13.65
N GLY A 71 -19.69 6.49 -13.14
CA GLY A 71 -20.37 6.94 -11.94
C GLY A 71 -19.67 6.61 -10.63
N ILE A 72 -18.60 5.81 -10.64
CA ILE A 72 -17.80 5.53 -9.45
C ILE A 72 -16.83 6.69 -9.21
N THR A 73 -17.00 7.41 -8.10
CA THR A 73 -16.17 8.56 -7.73
C THR A 73 -15.43 8.37 -6.42
N LYS A 74 -15.79 7.33 -5.64
CA LYS A 74 -15.22 7.06 -4.31
C LYS A 74 -14.70 5.64 -4.21
N ASN A 75 -13.69 5.45 -3.36
CA ASN A 75 -13.11 4.16 -3.07
C ASN A 75 -12.91 4.01 -1.57
N ILE A 76 -12.88 2.77 -1.09
CA ILE A 76 -12.59 2.46 0.31
C ILE A 76 -11.23 1.79 0.37
N GLU A 77 -10.34 2.37 1.17
CA GLU A 77 -8.98 1.88 1.40
C GLU A 77 -8.92 1.11 2.71
N HIS A 78 -8.56 -0.16 2.64
CA HIS A 78 -8.34 -0.99 3.83
C HIS A 78 -6.84 -1.13 4.08
N TRP A 79 -6.43 -1.09 5.35
CA TRP A 79 -5.03 -1.01 5.74
C TRP A 79 -4.56 -2.27 6.46
N PHE A 80 -3.37 -2.72 6.07
CA PHE A 80 -2.67 -3.85 6.67
C PHE A 80 -1.25 -3.43 7.00
N ALA A 81 -0.63 -4.11 7.96
CA ALA A 81 0.78 -3.89 8.30
C ALA A 81 1.54 -5.21 8.15
N LEU A 82 2.75 -5.12 7.64
CA LEU A 82 3.64 -6.26 7.49
C LEU A 82 4.98 -5.95 8.15
N GLU A 83 5.34 -6.74 9.15
CA GLU A 83 6.66 -6.67 9.78
C GLU A 83 7.61 -7.60 9.04
N VAL A 84 8.76 -7.06 8.64
CA VAL A 84 9.78 -7.82 7.90
C VAL A 84 11.12 -7.72 8.59
N PRO A 85 12.00 -8.74 8.44
CA PRO A 85 13.38 -8.64 8.93
C PRO A 85 14.13 -7.46 8.30
N ASP A 86 15.10 -6.92 9.05
CA ASP A 86 15.90 -5.76 8.60
C ASP A 86 16.65 -6.02 7.29
N ASP A 87 17.02 -7.29 7.04
CA ASP A 87 17.77 -7.69 5.84
C ASP A 87 16.89 -8.12 4.67
N THR A 88 15.59 -7.83 4.73
CA THR A 88 14.66 -8.21 3.68
C THR A 88 14.98 -7.49 2.38
N SER A 89 15.14 -8.28 1.31
CA SER A 89 15.34 -7.75 -0.03
C SER A 89 14.02 -7.30 -0.65
N VAL A 90 14.04 -6.17 -1.34
CA VAL A 90 12.88 -5.66 -2.10
C VAL A 90 13.22 -5.75 -3.58
N ARG A 91 12.32 -6.37 -4.35
CA ARG A 91 12.41 -6.45 -5.80
C ARG A 91 11.18 -5.79 -6.41
N LEU A 92 11.36 -4.59 -6.92
CA LEU A 92 10.27 -3.81 -7.52
C LEU A 92 9.82 -4.37 -8.86
N ALA A 93 8.54 -4.18 -9.18
CA ALA A 93 8.01 -4.38 -10.53
C ALA A 93 8.35 -3.12 -11.34
N PRO A 94 9.32 -3.17 -12.29
CA PRO A 94 9.89 -1.95 -12.89
C PRO A 94 8.90 -1.10 -13.68
N ARG A 95 7.82 -1.71 -14.17
CA ARG A 95 6.78 -0.98 -14.91
C ARG A 95 5.84 -0.20 -14.00
N GLU A 96 5.81 -0.55 -12.71
CA GLU A 96 4.90 0.04 -11.73
C GLU A 96 5.62 0.96 -10.76
N HIS A 97 6.82 0.57 -10.32
CA HIS A 97 7.60 1.32 -9.35
C HIS A 97 9.09 1.34 -9.74
N VAL A 98 9.75 2.47 -9.50
CA VAL A 98 11.15 2.69 -9.92
C VAL A 98 12.12 2.81 -8.76
N ALA A 99 11.65 3.05 -7.54
CA ALA A 99 12.50 3.24 -6.38
C ALA A 99 11.78 2.84 -5.10
N TYR A 100 12.56 2.49 -4.08
CA TYR A 100 12.01 2.27 -2.73
C TYR A 100 12.95 2.87 -1.69
N GLU A 101 12.38 3.22 -0.53
CA GLU A 101 13.14 3.69 0.63
C GLU A 101 12.55 3.14 1.92
N TRP A 102 13.43 2.77 2.86
CA TRP A 102 13.08 2.50 4.24
C TRP A 102 13.28 3.77 5.04
N LEU A 103 12.24 4.26 5.71
CA LEU A 103 12.25 5.54 6.39
C LEU A 103 11.67 5.39 7.80
N PRO A 104 12.10 6.22 8.77
CA PRO A 104 11.36 6.38 10.01
C PRO A 104 9.91 6.76 9.69
N PHE A 105 8.96 6.30 10.52
CA PHE A 105 7.54 6.44 10.18
C PHE A 105 7.11 7.90 9.94
N GLU A 106 7.67 8.85 10.69
CA GLU A 106 7.33 10.26 10.51
C GLU A 106 7.80 10.79 9.16
N ALA A 107 9.01 10.44 8.74
CA ALA A 107 9.53 10.80 7.43
C ALA A 107 8.76 10.11 6.30
N ALA A 108 8.39 8.84 6.49
CA ALA A 108 7.57 8.10 5.53
C ALA A 108 6.22 8.76 5.35
N ALA A 109 5.55 9.14 6.45
CA ALA A 109 4.26 9.80 6.40
C ALA A 109 4.31 11.12 5.63
N LYS A 110 5.37 11.90 5.83
CA LYS A 110 5.56 13.18 5.12
C LYS A 110 5.84 12.99 3.63
N LYS A 111 6.50 11.89 3.28
CA LYS A 111 6.86 11.60 1.89
C LYS A 111 5.68 11.13 1.06
N CYS A 112 4.63 10.61 1.70
CA CYS A 112 3.45 10.11 0.99
C CYS A 112 2.79 11.22 0.17
N PHE A 113 2.51 10.92 -1.09
CA PHE A 113 1.71 11.81 -1.94
C PHE A 113 0.27 11.91 -1.41
N SER A 114 -0.32 10.79 -1.01
CA SER A 114 -1.68 10.74 -0.51
C SER A 114 -1.72 11.09 0.99
N ARG A 115 -2.60 12.02 1.36
CA ARG A 115 -2.83 12.39 2.75
C ARG A 115 -3.33 11.20 3.58
N SER A 116 -4.24 10.40 3.03
CA SER A 116 -4.79 9.24 3.74
C SER A 116 -3.70 8.21 4.05
N ASN A 117 -2.75 8.01 3.13
CA ASN A 117 -1.60 7.13 3.34
C ASN A 117 -0.74 7.63 4.50
N GLY A 118 -0.42 8.93 4.51
CA GLY A 118 0.38 9.52 5.60
C GLY A 118 -0.32 9.41 6.95
N GLU A 119 -1.62 9.68 7.01
CA GLU A 119 -2.42 9.56 8.22
C GLU A 119 -2.45 8.13 8.76
N ALA A 120 -2.59 7.13 7.87
CA ALA A 120 -2.58 5.72 8.27
C ALA A 120 -1.23 5.31 8.87
N ILE A 121 -0.13 5.77 8.31
CA ILE A 121 1.22 5.50 8.86
C ILE A 121 1.35 6.10 10.27
N LEU A 122 0.97 7.35 10.44
CA LEU A 122 1.05 8.01 11.74
C LEU A 122 0.18 7.30 12.77
N LYS A 123 -1.02 6.90 12.40
CA LYS A 123 -1.93 6.21 13.29
C LYS A 123 -1.39 4.84 13.73
N LEU A 124 -0.80 4.07 12.81
CA LEU A 124 -0.23 2.76 13.11
C LEU A 124 0.87 2.86 14.17
N PHE A 125 1.78 3.80 14.02
CA PHE A 125 2.96 3.88 14.90
C PHE A 125 2.68 4.68 16.17
N SER A 126 1.75 5.61 16.16
CA SER A 126 1.39 6.36 17.36
C SER A 126 0.54 5.56 18.35
N ALA A 127 -0.03 4.44 17.93
CA ALA A 127 -0.83 3.55 18.78
C ALA A 127 0.01 2.51 19.53
N GLN A 128 1.32 2.51 19.33
CA GLN A 128 2.24 1.52 19.94
C GLN A 128 2.92 2.06 21.19
#